data_9b27a94238ff3a90180da180f1c5a902
#
_entry.id   9b27a94238ff3a90180da180f1c5a902
#
_cell.length_a   1.000
_cell.length_b   1.000
_cell.length_c   1.000
_cell.angle_alpha   90.00
_cell.angle_beta   90.00
_cell.angle_gamma   90.00
#
_symmetry.space_group_name_H-M   'P 1'
#
loop_
_entity.id
_entity.type
_entity.pdbx_description
1 polymer ?
#
loop_
_entity_poly.entity_id
_entity_poly.type
_entity_poly.pdbx_seq_one_letter_code
_entity_poly.pdbx_strand_id
1 'polypeptide(L)'
;MWKTKFRHMPLIMITISLAVVIVAVMGCAQALQEDEGKDPIIFSDRQWESVWAANEIAQFIIEEGYEHPTETETVSSEAFQIGMEKGDVDVDMELWRMNLPEWYDEATEEGFLIDVGPIYERSVQAWYVPRYVVEGDEERGIEPMAPDLETVEDLKDYADLFEDPDDPDRGRFINGISGWEVTEVNSVKMEIYGLDEHYNIVEPGSASALDSAIASAFEAGEPLFFYYWEPTWLLGKYDVVRIEEPEYDPDVRKQLDLIVEGELSVDEVDEACAFIETDIRTGVHSSLQDRAPGVFEFLEEMEIGTDPINQVLAYMQDEEADPEEAAMWYFENFEEDWRSWLPTDVEENVEDALSEAGVELSG
;
A
#
# COMPACT_ATOMS: atom_id res chain seq x y z
N MET A 1 -2.03 -87.19 27.37
CA MET A 1 -1.26 -87.41 26.12
C MET A 1 -2.10 -86.95 24.94
N TRP A 2 -1.89 -85.77 24.49
CA TRP A 2 -2.61 -85.24 23.33
C TRP A 2 -1.55 -84.76 22.32
N LYS A 3 -1.50 -85.35 21.13
CA LYS A 3 -0.60 -85.03 20.02
C LYS A 3 -1.34 -84.01 19.10
N THR A 4 -0.87 -82.80 19.07
CA THR A 4 -1.29 -81.79 18.07
C THR A 4 -0.52 -82.00 16.75
N LYS A 5 -1.27 -82.23 15.68
CA LYS A 5 -0.73 -82.31 14.30
C LYS A 5 -0.61 -80.92 13.76
N PHE A 6 0.61 -80.47 13.48
CA PHE A 6 0.87 -79.33 12.62
C PHE A 6 0.60 -79.68 11.11
N ARG A 7 -0.33 -79.01 10.53
CA ARG A 7 -0.65 -79.11 9.09
C ARG A 7 0.20 -78.06 8.35
N HIS A 8 1.06 -78.49 7.42
CA HIS A 8 1.85 -77.65 6.53
C HIS A 8 0.93 -76.87 5.62
N MET A 9 0.85 -75.55 5.73
CA MET A 9 0.30 -74.65 4.70
C MET A 9 1.34 -74.44 3.62
N PRO A 10 0.99 -74.49 2.33
CA PRO A 10 1.97 -74.40 1.26
C PRO A 10 2.50 -72.96 1.11
N LEU A 11 3.84 -72.87 0.94
CA LEU A 11 4.65 -71.66 0.82
C LEU A 11 4.20 -70.73 -0.35
N ILE A 12 3.32 -71.22 -1.24
CA ILE A 12 2.86 -70.49 -2.46
C ILE A 12 1.87 -69.37 -2.15
N MET A 13 1.13 -69.44 -1.02
CA MET A 13 0.17 -68.36 -0.66
C MET A 13 0.84 -67.10 -0.06
N ILE A 14 2.04 -67.24 0.48
CA ILE A 14 2.80 -66.14 1.09
C ILE A 14 3.44 -65.26 0.01
N THR A 15 3.85 -65.85 -1.13
CA THR A 15 4.48 -65.11 -2.24
C THR A 15 3.48 -64.24 -3.04
N ILE A 16 2.22 -64.66 -3.16
CA ILE A 16 1.20 -63.90 -3.89
C ILE A 16 0.74 -62.71 -3.04
N SER A 17 0.60 -62.87 -1.72
CA SER A 17 0.24 -61.78 -0.83
C SER A 17 1.33 -60.70 -0.74
N LEU A 18 2.60 -61.06 -0.84
CA LEU A 18 3.72 -60.09 -0.82
C LEU A 18 3.79 -59.30 -2.13
N ALA A 19 3.52 -59.94 -3.29
CA ALA A 19 3.50 -59.26 -4.59
C ALA A 19 2.35 -58.23 -4.71
N VAL A 20 1.16 -58.52 -4.17
CA VAL A 20 0.03 -57.58 -4.16
C VAL A 20 0.27 -56.38 -3.26
N VAL A 21 0.93 -56.57 -2.10
CA VAL A 21 1.30 -55.45 -1.19
C VAL A 21 2.39 -54.56 -1.84
N ILE A 22 3.35 -55.10 -2.55
CA ILE A 22 4.40 -54.36 -3.23
C ILE A 22 3.82 -53.51 -4.41
N VAL A 23 2.86 -54.06 -5.16
CA VAL A 23 2.18 -53.31 -6.23
C VAL A 23 1.26 -52.21 -5.66
N ALA A 24 0.60 -52.45 -4.53
CA ALA A 24 -0.19 -51.43 -3.84
C ALA A 24 0.66 -50.27 -3.25
N VAL A 25 1.87 -50.61 -2.73
CA VAL A 25 2.79 -49.57 -2.21
C VAL A 25 3.46 -48.78 -3.35
N MET A 26 3.75 -49.41 -4.49
CA MET A 26 4.22 -48.67 -5.66
C MET A 26 3.12 -47.82 -6.33
N GLY A 27 1.87 -48.23 -6.30
CA GLY A 27 0.75 -47.44 -6.79
C GLY A 27 0.39 -46.24 -5.92
N CYS A 28 0.63 -46.32 -4.60
CA CYS A 28 0.48 -45.17 -3.71
C CYS A 28 1.69 -44.22 -3.70
N ALA A 29 2.88 -44.70 -4.09
CA ALA A 29 4.06 -43.83 -4.21
C ALA A 29 4.06 -42.97 -5.48
N GLN A 30 3.19 -43.26 -6.47
CA GLN A 30 2.99 -42.41 -7.65
C GLN A 30 1.81 -41.45 -7.50
N ALA A 31 1.08 -41.50 -6.38
CA ALA A 31 0.00 -40.58 -6.05
C ALA A 31 0.39 -39.50 -5.05
N LEU A 32 1.66 -39.41 -4.69
CA LEU A 32 2.31 -38.33 -3.95
C LEU A 32 3.43 -37.74 -4.82
N GLN A 33 3.16 -37.44 -6.10
CA GLN A 33 3.75 -36.26 -6.70
C GLN A 33 2.95 -35.14 -6.02
N GLU A 34 3.51 -34.53 -5.01
CA GLU A 34 3.21 -33.17 -4.64
C GLU A 34 3.32 -32.41 -5.98
N ASP A 35 2.21 -31.83 -6.39
CA ASP A 35 2.22 -30.72 -7.30
C ASP A 35 3.17 -29.73 -6.61
N GLU A 36 4.40 -29.59 -7.08
CA GLU A 36 5.28 -28.50 -6.67
C GLU A 36 4.63 -27.26 -7.28
N GLY A 37 3.56 -26.78 -6.62
CA GLY A 37 2.89 -25.53 -6.96
C GLY A 37 3.95 -24.43 -7.03
N LYS A 38 3.76 -23.50 -7.94
CA LYS A 38 4.59 -22.31 -8.00
C LYS A 38 4.63 -21.67 -6.61
N ASP A 39 5.79 -21.23 -6.15
CA ASP A 39 5.87 -20.43 -4.92
C ASP A 39 5.07 -19.14 -5.12
N PRO A 40 4.23 -18.70 -4.18
CA PRO A 40 3.42 -17.50 -4.34
C PRO A 40 4.28 -16.25 -4.55
N ILE A 41 3.73 -15.28 -5.25
CA ILE A 41 4.31 -13.92 -5.35
C ILE A 41 3.77 -13.11 -4.20
N ILE A 42 4.67 -12.58 -3.37
CA ILE A 42 4.31 -11.88 -2.14
C ILE A 42 4.22 -10.38 -2.39
N PHE A 43 3.01 -9.84 -2.20
CA PHE A 43 2.72 -8.41 -2.28
C PHE A 43 2.81 -7.76 -0.91
N SER A 44 3.37 -6.55 -0.84
CA SER A 44 3.31 -5.74 0.38
C SER A 44 1.92 -5.09 0.54
N ASP A 45 1.34 -5.19 1.73
CA ASP A 45 0.23 -4.34 2.17
C ASP A 45 0.79 -3.25 3.08
N ARG A 46 0.82 -2.03 2.58
CA ARG A 46 1.31 -0.83 3.27
C ARG A 46 0.21 -0.11 4.05
N GLN A 47 -1.00 -0.69 4.10
CA GLN A 47 -2.13 -0.32 4.94
C GLN A 47 -2.84 0.99 4.54
N TRP A 48 -3.03 1.23 3.25
CA TRP A 48 -3.90 2.28 2.73
C TRP A 48 -4.70 1.83 1.49
N GLU A 49 -5.78 2.54 1.19
CA GLU A 49 -6.82 2.08 0.26
C GLU A 49 -6.33 1.93 -1.19
N SER A 50 -5.49 2.86 -1.70
CA SER A 50 -5.02 2.77 -3.08
C SER A 50 -4.09 1.57 -3.30
N VAL A 51 -3.23 1.22 -2.32
CA VAL A 51 -2.40 0.03 -2.43
C VAL A 51 -3.22 -1.25 -2.37
N TRP A 52 -4.31 -1.28 -1.58
CA TRP A 52 -5.20 -2.45 -1.57
C TRP A 52 -5.87 -2.65 -2.93
N ALA A 53 -6.43 -1.57 -3.52
CA ALA A 53 -7.03 -1.65 -4.85
C ALA A 53 -6.01 -2.04 -5.94
N ALA A 54 -4.81 -1.45 -5.93
CA ALA A 54 -3.75 -1.78 -6.88
C ALA A 54 -3.26 -3.22 -6.74
N ASN A 55 -3.11 -3.72 -5.50
CA ASN A 55 -2.77 -5.11 -5.23
C ASN A 55 -3.84 -6.06 -5.80
N GLU A 56 -5.12 -5.83 -5.50
CA GLU A 56 -6.21 -6.70 -5.99
C GLU A 56 -6.30 -6.72 -7.53
N ILE A 57 -6.13 -5.57 -8.21
CA ILE A 57 -6.09 -5.52 -9.67
C ILE A 57 -4.92 -6.35 -10.21
N ALA A 58 -3.72 -6.17 -9.66
CA ALA A 58 -2.53 -6.90 -10.10
C ALA A 58 -2.62 -8.40 -9.80
N GLN A 59 -3.04 -8.76 -8.60
CA GLN A 59 -3.17 -10.15 -8.15
C GLN A 59 -4.21 -10.91 -8.96
N PHE A 60 -5.36 -10.32 -9.26
CA PHE A 60 -6.36 -10.95 -10.13
C PHE A 60 -5.78 -11.30 -11.51
N ILE A 61 -5.07 -10.37 -12.15
CA ILE A 61 -4.42 -10.63 -13.44
C ILE A 61 -3.36 -11.73 -13.33
N ILE A 62 -2.58 -11.74 -12.26
CA ILE A 62 -1.52 -12.72 -12.04
C ILE A 62 -2.10 -14.10 -11.78
N GLU A 63 -3.14 -14.20 -10.98
CA GLU A 63 -3.77 -15.48 -10.62
C GLU A 63 -4.56 -16.07 -11.78
N GLU A 64 -5.42 -15.29 -12.41
CA GLU A 64 -6.30 -15.77 -13.45
C GLU A 64 -5.64 -15.73 -14.84
N GLY A 65 -4.83 -14.71 -15.13
CA GLY A 65 -4.16 -14.56 -16.41
C GLY A 65 -2.92 -15.43 -16.56
N TYR A 66 -2.05 -15.41 -15.54
CA TYR A 66 -0.76 -16.14 -15.56
C TYR A 66 -0.78 -17.47 -14.78
N GLU A 67 -1.89 -17.82 -14.16
CA GLU A 67 -2.05 -19.02 -13.31
C GLU A 67 -0.93 -19.12 -12.25
N HIS A 68 -0.58 -17.98 -11.60
CA HIS A 68 0.47 -17.91 -10.59
C HIS A 68 -0.14 -17.46 -9.26
N PRO A 69 0.03 -18.24 -8.16
CA PRO A 69 -0.54 -17.85 -6.86
C PRO A 69 0.10 -16.58 -6.33
N THR A 70 -0.68 -15.77 -5.61
CA THR A 70 -0.22 -14.58 -4.91
C THR A 70 -0.58 -14.66 -3.42
N GLU A 71 0.14 -13.93 -2.59
CA GLU A 71 -0.17 -13.71 -1.19
C GLU A 71 0.13 -12.24 -0.85
N THR A 72 -0.55 -11.71 0.17
CA THR A 72 -0.32 -10.33 0.66
C THR A 72 0.16 -10.35 2.09
N GLU A 73 1.25 -9.64 2.39
CA GLU A 73 1.77 -9.45 3.74
C GLU A 73 1.68 -7.99 4.17
N THR A 74 1.02 -7.75 5.32
CA THR A 74 0.95 -6.42 5.94
C THR A 74 2.28 -6.08 6.58
N VAL A 75 2.91 -4.99 6.14
CA VAL A 75 4.26 -4.60 6.56
C VAL A 75 4.35 -3.10 6.89
N SER A 76 5.18 -2.75 7.89
CA SER A 76 5.64 -1.39 8.10
C SER A 76 6.72 -1.03 7.08
N SER A 77 7.11 0.26 7.00
CA SER A 77 8.20 0.69 6.11
C SER A 77 9.51 -0.05 6.39
N GLU A 78 9.89 -0.22 7.65
CA GLU A 78 11.11 -0.97 8.03
C GLU A 78 11.02 -2.46 7.66
N ALA A 79 9.87 -3.10 7.93
CA ALA A 79 9.67 -4.51 7.60
C ALA A 79 9.66 -4.74 6.07
N PHE A 80 9.09 -3.81 5.31
CA PHE A 80 9.12 -3.82 3.86
C PHE A 80 10.56 -3.78 3.32
N GLN A 81 11.39 -2.84 3.79
CA GLN A 81 12.79 -2.71 3.37
C GLN A 81 13.55 -4.01 3.59
N ILE A 82 13.43 -4.60 4.79
CA ILE A 82 14.06 -5.88 5.14
C ILE A 82 13.51 -7.04 4.29
N GLY A 83 12.20 -7.09 4.07
CA GLY A 83 11.53 -8.12 3.27
C GLY A 83 11.97 -8.08 1.80
N MET A 84 12.03 -6.89 1.22
CA MET A 84 12.48 -6.67 -0.15
C MET A 84 13.97 -7.05 -0.32
N GLU A 85 14.86 -6.65 0.60
CA GLU A 85 16.29 -7.03 0.57
C GLU A 85 16.50 -8.55 0.57
N LYS A 86 15.66 -9.29 1.32
CA LYS A 86 15.77 -10.74 1.47
C LYS A 86 15.01 -11.54 0.41
N GLY A 87 14.12 -10.89 -0.35
CA GLY A 87 13.18 -11.55 -1.24
C GLY A 87 12.04 -12.27 -0.51
N ASP A 88 11.71 -11.83 0.70
CA ASP A 88 10.52 -12.26 1.44
C ASP A 88 9.27 -11.47 0.98
N VAL A 89 9.46 -10.29 0.37
CA VAL A 89 8.47 -9.49 -0.37
C VAL A 89 8.93 -9.40 -1.82
N ASP A 90 8.04 -9.66 -2.76
CA ASP A 90 8.33 -9.67 -4.19
C ASP A 90 7.90 -8.39 -4.90
N VAL A 91 6.76 -7.80 -4.49
CA VAL A 91 6.12 -6.66 -5.17
C VAL A 91 5.64 -5.63 -4.16
N ASP A 92 5.96 -4.37 -4.42
CA ASP A 92 5.36 -3.19 -3.77
C ASP A 92 4.72 -2.34 -4.86
N MET A 93 3.39 -2.34 -4.94
CA MET A 93 2.66 -1.63 -6.00
C MET A 93 2.77 -0.12 -5.86
N GLU A 94 3.00 0.38 -4.65
CA GLU A 94 3.15 1.81 -4.39
C GLU A 94 4.46 2.12 -3.66
N LEU A 95 5.55 2.09 -4.41
CA LEU A 95 6.87 2.47 -3.91
C LEU A 95 6.99 4.00 -3.81
N TRP A 96 6.77 4.52 -2.61
CA TRP A 96 6.91 5.93 -2.25
C TRP A 96 8.39 6.28 -2.03
N ARG A 97 9.20 6.22 -3.10
CA ARG A 97 10.67 6.39 -3.07
C ARG A 97 11.13 7.69 -2.42
N MET A 98 10.30 8.76 -2.48
CA MET A 98 10.60 10.03 -1.83
C MET A 98 10.55 9.97 -0.29
N ASN A 99 9.95 8.93 0.26
CA ASN A 99 9.93 8.70 1.71
C ASN A 99 11.11 7.82 2.17
N LEU A 100 11.77 7.12 1.23
CA LEU A 100 12.87 6.18 1.47
C LEU A 100 14.05 6.44 0.51
N PRO A 101 14.53 7.69 0.32
CA PRO A 101 15.42 8.02 -0.80
C PRO A 101 16.77 7.30 -0.74
N GLU A 102 17.41 7.23 0.44
CA GLU A 102 18.71 6.57 0.61
C GLU A 102 18.59 5.06 0.41
N TRP A 103 17.58 4.43 1.04
CA TRP A 103 17.32 3.01 0.84
C TRP A 103 16.99 2.66 -0.62
N TYR A 104 16.18 3.49 -1.29
CA TYR A 104 15.84 3.27 -2.70
C TYR A 104 17.08 3.31 -3.60
N ASP A 105 17.96 4.28 -3.40
CA ASP A 105 19.20 4.41 -4.16
C ASP A 105 20.12 3.20 -3.91
N GLU A 106 20.30 2.77 -2.66
CA GLU A 106 21.08 1.58 -2.30
C GLU A 106 20.47 0.30 -2.86
N ALA A 107 19.17 0.09 -2.70
CA ALA A 107 18.46 -1.10 -3.15
C ALA A 107 18.53 -1.30 -4.68
N THR A 108 18.43 -0.20 -5.42
CA THR A 108 18.55 -0.21 -6.89
C THR A 108 20.01 -0.36 -7.34
N GLU A 109 20.99 0.26 -6.65
CA GLU A 109 22.43 0.10 -6.96
C GLU A 109 22.91 -1.32 -6.65
N GLU A 110 22.50 -1.92 -5.55
CA GLU A 110 22.80 -3.32 -5.18
C GLU A 110 22.05 -4.32 -6.08
N GLY A 111 20.95 -3.90 -6.70
CA GLY A 111 20.23 -4.65 -7.72
C GLY A 111 19.27 -5.71 -7.19
N PHE A 112 18.87 -5.64 -5.93
CA PHE A 112 17.78 -6.48 -5.42
C PHE A 112 16.41 -5.87 -5.66
N LEU A 113 16.27 -4.54 -5.74
CA LEU A 113 15.08 -3.82 -6.13
C LEU A 113 15.17 -3.39 -7.60
N ILE A 114 14.12 -3.68 -8.37
CA ILE A 114 13.92 -3.15 -9.72
C ILE A 114 12.70 -2.24 -9.68
N ASP A 115 12.90 -0.98 -10.06
CA ASP A 115 11.84 -0.02 -10.30
C ASP A 115 11.30 -0.25 -11.72
N VAL A 116 10.09 -0.79 -11.84
CA VAL A 116 9.53 -1.21 -13.13
C VAL A 116 8.70 -0.13 -13.82
N GLY A 117 8.41 0.98 -13.16
CA GLY A 117 7.70 2.09 -13.79
C GLY A 117 6.72 2.81 -12.85
N PRO A 118 6.13 3.89 -13.31
CA PRO A 118 5.11 4.61 -12.56
C PRO A 118 3.79 3.81 -12.54
N ILE A 119 3.18 3.69 -11.37
CA ILE A 119 1.79 3.22 -11.23
C ILE A 119 0.80 4.40 -11.29
N TYR A 120 1.23 5.59 -10.78
CA TYR A 120 0.50 6.86 -10.85
C TYR A 120 1.47 7.98 -11.21
N GLU A 121 1.07 8.86 -12.15
CA GLU A 121 1.97 9.90 -12.70
C GLU A 121 2.27 11.04 -11.72
N ARG A 122 1.41 11.22 -10.70
CA ARG A 122 1.53 12.33 -9.77
C ARG A 122 1.05 11.95 -8.38
N SER A 123 1.85 12.34 -7.40
CA SER A 123 1.51 12.27 -5.99
C SER A 123 1.92 13.55 -5.27
N VAL A 124 1.11 13.95 -4.33
CA VAL A 124 1.35 15.09 -3.44
C VAL A 124 1.20 14.63 -2.01
N GLN A 125 2.13 14.99 -1.15
CA GLN A 125 2.03 14.85 0.30
C GLN A 125 2.13 16.24 0.91
N ALA A 126 1.27 16.58 1.86
CA ALA A 126 1.33 17.88 2.51
C ALA A 126 0.56 17.93 3.83
N TRP A 127 0.66 19.07 4.49
CA TRP A 127 -0.16 19.42 5.64
C TRP A 127 -1.32 20.30 5.18
N TYR A 128 -2.49 20.03 5.73
CA TYR A 128 -3.74 20.64 5.28
C TYR A 128 -4.60 21.15 6.44
N VAL A 129 -5.44 22.11 6.11
CA VAL A 129 -6.59 22.51 6.90
C VAL A 129 -7.84 22.55 6.02
N PRO A 130 -9.06 22.36 6.53
CA PRO A 130 -10.27 22.56 5.75
C PRO A 130 -10.35 23.98 5.18
N ARG A 131 -10.77 24.14 3.91
CA ARG A 131 -10.89 25.46 3.27
C ARG A 131 -11.80 26.41 4.06
N TYR A 132 -12.87 25.90 4.66
CA TYR A 132 -13.76 26.74 5.47
C TYR A 132 -13.10 27.35 6.70
N VAL A 133 -11.99 26.80 7.18
CA VAL A 133 -11.21 27.40 8.28
C VAL A 133 -10.59 28.72 7.83
N VAL A 134 -10.08 28.79 6.61
CA VAL A 134 -9.41 29.98 6.06
C VAL A 134 -10.40 30.93 5.37
N GLU A 135 -11.28 30.40 4.52
CA GLU A 135 -12.14 31.19 3.64
C GLU A 135 -13.60 31.28 4.14
N GLY A 136 -14.00 30.42 5.10
CA GLY A 136 -15.39 30.27 5.53
C GLY A 136 -16.20 29.41 4.55
N ASP A 137 -17.48 29.21 4.88
CA ASP A 137 -18.44 28.50 4.04
C ASP A 137 -19.82 29.17 4.22
N GLU A 138 -20.20 30.02 3.26
CA GLU A 138 -21.44 30.76 3.31
C GLU A 138 -22.68 29.84 3.27
N GLU A 139 -22.63 28.71 2.56
CA GLU A 139 -23.74 27.78 2.43
C GLU A 139 -24.03 27.05 3.75
N ARG A 140 -22.97 26.76 4.51
CA ARG A 140 -23.04 26.14 5.83
C ARG A 140 -23.12 27.16 6.98
N GLY A 141 -22.94 28.46 6.66
CA GLY A 141 -22.96 29.55 7.65
C GLY A 141 -21.72 29.55 8.54
N ILE A 142 -20.58 29.11 8.02
CA ILE A 142 -19.30 29.10 8.73
C ILE A 142 -18.50 30.35 8.32
N GLU A 143 -18.20 31.20 9.30
CA GLU A 143 -17.31 32.35 9.10
C GLU A 143 -15.86 31.90 9.11
N PRO A 144 -14.94 32.58 8.36
CA PRO A 144 -13.52 32.27 8.42
C PRO A 144 -12.97 32.30 9.83
N MET A 145 -12.28 31.24 10.25
CA MET A 145 -11.71 31.10 11.60
C MET A 145 -10.25 31.55 11.67
N ALA A 146 -9.52 31.33 10.57
CA ALA A 146 -8.10 31.66 10.43
C ALA A 146 -7.80 32.26 9.05
N PRO A 147 -8.33 33.45 8.72
CA PRO A 147 -8.25 34.03 7.38
C PRO A 147 -6.83 34.42 6.92
N ASP A 148 -5.88 34.50 7.85
CA ASP A 148 -4.49 34.87 7.59
C ASP A 148 -3.55 33.66 7.71
N LEU A 149 -4.08 32.42 7.86
CA LEU A 149 -3.29 31.19 7.92
C LEU A 149 -2.88 30.76 6.51
N GLU A 150 -1.61 30.88 6.20
CA GLU A 150 -1.02 30.53 4.90
C GLU A 150 0.16 29.54 5.07
N THR A 151 1.04 29.77 6.03
CA THR A 151 2.34 29.11 6.16
C THR A 151 2.46 28.29 7.47
N VAL A 152 3.48 27.45 7.53
CA VAL A 152 3.79 26.66 8.76
C VAL A 152 4.14 27.54 9.96
N GLU A 153 4.70 28.73 9.72
CA GLU A 153 5.02 29.67 10.79
C GLU A 153 3.75 30.25 11.42
N ASP A 154 2.69 30.46 10.64
CA ASP A 154 1.43 31.02 11.12
C ASP A 154 0.71 30.05 12.06
N LEU A 155 0.91 28.73 11.91
CA LEU A 155 0.27 27.73 12.76
C LEU A 155 0.46 27.94 14.25
N LYS A 156 1.58 28.56 14.66
CA LYS A 156 1.85 28.87 16.08
C LYS A 156 0.82 29.80 16.70
N ASP A 157 0.29 30.74 15.89
CA ASP A 157 -0.68 31.72 16.33
C ASP A 157 -2.11 31.15 16.36
N TYR A 158 -2.32 29.98 15.75
CA TYR A 158 -3.64 29.32 15.65
C TYR A 158 -3.74 28.00 16.44
N ALA A 159 -2.79 27.67 17.31
CA ALA A 159 -2.84 26.44 18.09
C ALA A 159 -4.12 26.29 18.92
N ASP A 160 -4.60 27.39 19.53
CA ASP A 160 -5.85 27.42 20.29
C ASP A 160 -7.09 27.11 19.43
N LEU A 161 -7.03 27.35 18.10
CA LEU A 161 -8.11 27.03 17.17
C LEU A 161 -8.23 25.52 16.92
N PHE A 162 -7.09 24.84 16.86
CA PHE A 162 -7.00 23.39 16.62
C PHE A 162 -6.91 22.61 17.94
N GLU A 163 -7.60 23.08 18.99
CA GLU A 163 -7.55 22.52 20.35
C GLU A 163 -7.56 21.00 20.39
N ASP A 164 -6.62 20.42 21.15
CA ASP A 164 -6.62 19.00 21.44
C ASP A 164 -7.63 18.71 22.58
N PRO A 165 -8.70 17.89 22.35
CA PRO A 165 -9.67 17.57 23.38
C PRO A 165 -9.10 16.91 24.64
N ASP A 166 -7.94 16.25 24.52
CA ASP A 166 -7.27 15.59 25.62
C ASP A 166 -6.28 16.51 26.35
N ASP A 167 -5.85 17.62 25.72
CA ASP A 167 -4.95 18.62 26.27
C ASP A 167 -5.32 20.02 25.74
N PRO A 168 -6.31 20.69 26.34
CA PRO A 168 -6.85 21.98 25.85
C PRO A 168 -5.87 23.16 25.87
N ASP A 169 -4.70 23.00 26.45
CA ASP A 169 -3.65 24.02 26.41
C ASP A 169 -2.77 23.91 25.12
N ARG A 170 -3.05 22.94 24.25
CA ARG A 170 -2.30 22.67 23.01
C ARG A 170 -3.25 22.41 21.81
N GLY A 171 -2.77 22.72 20.64
CA GLY A 171 -3.39 22.29 19.40
C GLY A 171 -3.14 20.78 19.12
N ARG A 172 -3.85 20.24 18.14
CA ARG A 172 -3.71 18.87 17.68
C ARG A 172 -3.33 18.83 16.19
N PHE A 173 -2.25 18.11 15.88
CA PHE A 173 -1.89 17.73 14.52
C PHE A 173 -2.20 16.25 14.33
N ILE A 174 -3.06 15.91 13.36
CA ILE A 174 -3.34 14.51 13.00
C ILE A 174 -2.33 14.10 11.93
N ASN A 175 -1.43 13.20 12.30
CA ASN A 175 -0.35 12.68 11.49
C ASN A 175 -0.76 11.39 10.76
N GLY A 176 0.15 10.80 9.97
CA GLY A 176 0.03 9.44 9.47
C GLY A 176 0.01 8.39 10.59
N ILE A 177 -0.24 7.15 10.25
CA ILE A 177 -0.22 6.08 11.23
C ILE A 177 1.20 5.65 11.59
N SER A 178 1.36 5.08 12.79
CA SER A 178 2.64 4.52 13.22
C SER A 178 3.11 3.41 12.26
N GLY A 179 4.39 3.45 11.90
CA GLY A 179 5.01 2.49 10.98
C GLY A 179 5.09 2.95 9.53
N TRP A 180 4.51 4.10 9.19
CA TRP A 180 4.82 4.79 7.95
C TRP A 180 6.03 5.72 8.13
N GLU A 181 6.96 5.70 7.19
CA GLU A 181 8.15 6.55 7.22
C GLU A 181 7.81 8.05 7.31
N VAL A 182 6.80 8.47 6.54
CA VAL A 182 6.35 9.86 6.52
C VAL A 182 5.88 10.36 7.89
N THR A 183 5.39 9.48 8.75
CA THR A 183 4.94 9.82 10.10
C THR A 183 6.10 10.31 10.97
N GLU A 184 7.24 9.63 10.86
CA GLU A 184 8.47 10.04 11.56
C GLU A 184 9.02 11.35 10.99
N VAL A 185 9.05 11.48 9.64
CA VAL A 185 9.47 12.72 8.98
C VAL A 185 8.60 13.91 9.38
N ASN A 186 7.28 13.74 9.45
CA ASN A 186 6.37 14.79 9.92
C ASN A 186 6.65 15.17 11.37
N SER A 187 6.96 14.22 12.24
CA SER A 187 7.30 14.47 13.64
C SER A 187 8.58 15.29 13.78
N VAL A 188 9.60 14.96 12.98
CA VAL A 188 10.85 15.72 12.89
C VAL A 188 10.60 17.15 12.38
N LYS A 189 9.77 17.31 11.34
CA LYS A 189 9.39 18.64 10.82
C LYS A 189 8.65 19.49 11.84
N MET A 190 7.72 18.89 12.62
CA MET A 190 7.01 19.57 13.70
C MET A 190 8.00 20.15 14.74
N GLU A 191 9.03 19.40 15.09
CA GLU A 191 10.08 19.83 16.03
C GLU A 191 10.94 20.93 15.43
N ILE A 192 11.43 20.79 14.19
CA ILE A 192 12.27 21.81 13.53
C ILE A 192 11.50 23.14 13.34
N TYR A 193 10.21 23.07 12.96
CA TYR A 193 9.37 24.28 12.90
C TYR A 193 8.99 24.84 14.27
N GLY A 194 9.33 24.15 15.38
CA GLY A 194 8.96 24.52 16.74
C GLY A 194 7.46 24.49 16.98
N LEU A 195 6.74 23.64 16.27
CA LEU A 195 5.31 23.41 16.43
C LEU A 195 5.01 22.38 17.53
N ASP A 196 5.97 21.54 17.85
CA ASP A 196 5.90 20.55 18.93
C ASP A 196 5.71 21.19 20.32
N GLU A 197 6.09 22.45 20.50
CA GLU A 197 5.79 23.23 21.71
C GLU A 197 4.30 23.66 21.80
N HIS A 198 3.60 23.73 20.67
CA HIS A 198 2.25 24.25 20.52
C HIS A 198 1.20 23.17 20.23
N TYR A 199 1.59 22.07 19.63
CA TYR A 199 0.69 20.99 19.17
C TYR A 199 1.08 19.65 19.78
N ASN A 200 0.07 18.83 20.05
CA ASN A 200 0.24 17.40 20.24
C ASN A 200 0.16 16.70 18.87
N ILE A 201 1.06 15.78 18.61
CA ILE A 201 1.05 14.94 17.42
C ILE A 201 0.21 13.70 17.75
N VAL A 202 -0.84 13.47 16.96
CA VAL A 202 -1.73 12.31 17.12
C VAL A 202 -1.58 11.39 15.93
N GLU A 203 -1.17 10.16 16.20
CA GLU A 203 -1.08 9.09 15.22
C GLU A 203 -2.33 8.21 15.32
N PRO A 204 -3.20 8.18 14.30
CA PRO A 204 -4.36 7.30 14.28
C PRO A 204 -3.94 5.83 14.29
N GLY A 205 -4.81 4.96 14.81
CA GLY A 205 -4.50 3.52 14.92
C GLY A 205 -4.57 2.75 13.59
N SER A 206 -5.13 3.37 12.53
CA SER A 206 -5.23 2.81 11.18
C SER A 206 -5.52 3.92 10.18
N ALA A 207 -5.29 3.67 8.87
CA ALA A 207 -5.67 4.61 7.81
C ALA A 207 -7.17 4.94 7.84
N SER A 208 -8.03 3.94 8.01
CA SER A 208 -9.48 4.18 8.16
C SER A 208 -9.84 5.04 9.37
N ALA A 209 -9.05 5.00 10.46
CA ALA A 209 -9.24 5.90 11.60
C ALA A 209 -8.80 7.33 11.29
N LEU A 210 -7.73 7.49 10.49
CA LEU A 210 -7.29 8.80 9.97
C LEU A 210 -8.40 9.41 9.10
N ASP A 211 -8.91 8.66 8.13
CA ASP A 211 -9.97 9.09 7.21
C ASP A 211 -11.24 9.48 7.97
N SER A 212 -11.64 8.64 8.93
CA SER A 212 -12.83 8.91 9.77
C SER A 212 -12.68 10.16 10.61
N ALA A 213 -11.49 10.43 11.14
CA ALA A 213 -11.23 11.65 11.93
C ALA A 213 -11.35 12.89 11.05
N ILE A 214 -10.78 12.86 9.84
CA ILE A 214 -10.85 13.97 8.89
C ILE A 214 -12.30 14.17 8.42
N ALA A 215 -12.96 13.12 7.94
CA ALA A 215 -14.34 13.18 7.45
C ALA A 215 -15.30 13.73 8.53
N SER A 216 -15.19 13.25 9.78
CA SER A 216 -16.02 13.71 10.89
C SER A 216 -15.85 15.20 11.18
N ALA A 217 -14.63 15.72 11.15
CA ALA A 217 -14.35 17.14 11.33
C ALA A 217 -14.97 17.99 10.20
N PHE A 218 -14.84 17.53 8.93
CA PHE A 218 -15.47 18.20 7.79
C PHE A 218 -16.99 18.21 7.89
N GLU A 219 -17.63 17.11 8.26
CA GLU A 219 -19.09 17.02 8.44
C GLU A 219 -19.57 17.93 9.56
N ALA A 220 -18.84 17.99 10.66
CA ALA A 220 -19.17 18.85 11.81
C ALA A 220 -18.87 20.34 11.56
N GLY A 221 -18.02 20.68 10.58
CA GLY A 221 -17.51 22.05 10.37
C GLY A 221 -16.50 22.46 11.44
N GLU A 222 -15.80 21.49 12.01
CA GLU A 222 -14.80 21.72 13.05
C GLU A 222 -13.41 22.02 12.43
N PRO A 223 -12.59 22.89 13.05
CA PRO A 223 -11.24 23.12 12.57
C PRO A 223 -10.37 21.87 12.76
N LEU A 224 -9.52 21.58 11.77
CA LEU A 224 -8.62 20.45 11.77
C LEU A 224 -7.29 20.82 11.11
N PHE A 225 -6.17 20.40 11.70
CA PHE A 225 -4.84 20.45 11.10
C PHE A 225 -4.31 19.03 10.97
N PHE A 226 -3.98 18.60 9.71
CA PHE A 226 -3.68 17.21 9.43
C PHE A 226 -2.71 17.02 8.25
N TYR A 227 -2.03 15.87 8.24
CA TYR A 227 -1.26 15.37 7.11
C TYR A 227 -2.16 14.51 6.22
N TYR A 228 -2.00 14.64 4.89
CA TYR A 228 -2.59 13.72 3.94
C TYR A 228 -1.83 13.69 2.60
N TRP A 229 -2.28 12.81 1.67
CA TRP A 229 -1.61 12.56 0.38
C TRP A 229 -2.62 12.34 -0.76
N GLU A 230 -2.10 12.33 -2.02
CA GLU A 230 -2.82 11.89 -3.22
C GLU A 230 -2.05 10.74 -3.89
N PRO A 231 -2.73 9.72 -4.52
CA PRO A 231 -4.17 9.68 -4.80
C PRO A 231 -5.03 9.29 -3.60
N THR A 232 -6.23 9.87 -3.50
CA THR A 232 -7.21 9.56 -2.44
C THR A 232 -8.60 10.11 -2.76
N TRP A 233 -9.65 9.42 -2.30
CA TRP A 233 -11.02 9.89 -2.38
C TRP A 233 -11.25 11.15 -1.52
N LEU A 234 -10.55 11.26 -0.40
CA LEU A 234 -10.78 12.28 0.63
C LEU A 234 -10.50 13.69 0.10
N LEU A 235 -9.36 13.91 -0.55
CA LEU A 235 -9.03 15.20 -1.14
C LEU A 235 -9.85 15.51 -2.42
N GLY A 236 -10.44 14.50 -3.04
CA GLY A 236 -11.44 14.69 -4.10
C GLY A 236 -12.81 15.10 -3.58
N LYS A 237 -13.17 14.72 -2.34
CA LYS A 237 -14.47 14.98 -1.73
C LYS A 237 -14.51 16.26 -0.89
N TYR A 238 -13.43 16.60 -0.21
CA TYR A 238 -13.34 17.68 0.74
C TYR A 238 -12.40 18.78 0.27
N ASP A 239 -12.87 20.02 0.32
CA ASP A 239 -12.06 21.19 -0.01
C ASP A 239 -11.07 21.52 1.12
N VAL A 240 -9.79 21.47 0.78
CA VAL A 240 -8.68 21.74 1.69
C VAL A 240 -7.85 22.94 1.24
N VAL A 241 -7.12 23.51 2.17
CA VAL A 241 -6.03 24.45 1.91
C VAL A 241 -4.73 23.77 2.36
N ARG A 242 -3.77 23.68 1.45
CA ARG A 242 -2.42 23.24 1.76
C ARG A 242 -1.70 24.34 2.54
N ILE A 243 -1.09 23.99 3.66
CA ILE A 243 -0.23 24.89 4.41
C ILE A 243 1.10 25.01 3.65
N GLU A 244 1.55 26.24 3.39
CA GLU A 244 2.80 26.48 2.69
C GLU A 244 3.99 26.19 3.62
N GLU A 245 4.89 25.38 3.12
CA GLU A 245 6.19 25.05 3.72
C GLU A 245 7.31 25.64 2.84
N PRO A 246 8.54 25.81 3.36
CA PRO A 246 9.70 26.08 2.52
C PRO A 246 9.78 25.09 1.35
N GLU A 247 10.19 25.58 0.17
CA GLU A 247 10.26 24.75 -1.03
C GLU A 247 11.13 23.50 -0.79
N TYR A 248 10.81 22.39 -1.46
CA TYR A 248 11.60 21.17 -1.38
C TYR A 248 13.07 21.44 -1.73
N ASP A 249 13.97 21.01 -0.87
CA ASP A 249 15.41 21.03 -1.05
C ASP A 249 15.98 19.63 -0.71
N PRO A 250 16.66 18.96 -1.65
CA PRO A 250 17.18 17.61 -1.42
C PRO A 250 18.23 17.53 -0.32
N ASP A 251 19.02 18.59 -0.09
CA ASP A 251 20.02 18.61 0.97
C ASP A 251 19.36 18.76 2.35
N VAL A 252 18.28 19.53 2.45
CA VAL A 252 17.45 19.63 3.66
C VAL A 252 16.72 18.31 3.90
N ARG A 253 16.07 17.75 2.87
CA ARG A 253 15.40 16.46 2.98
C ARG A 253 16.31 15.37 3.51
N LYS A 254 17.52 15.29 2.99
CA LYS A 254 18.53 14.32 3.46
C LYS A 254 18.85 14.47 4.95
N GLN A 255 18.86 15.69 5.48
CA GLN A 255 19.09 15.90 6.93
C GLN A 255 17.91 15.39 7.75
N LEU A 256 16.65 15.54 7.24
CA LEU A 256 15.47 14.98 7.91
C LEU A 256 15.54 13.45 7.97
N ASP A 257 15.94 12.80 6.88
CA ASP A 257 16.10 11.34 6.83
C ASP A 257 17.18 10.86 7.83
N LEU A 258 18.33 11.52 7.90
CA LEU A 258 19.38 11.21 8.88
C LEU A 258 18.92 11.40 10.35
N ILE A 259 17.98 12.31 10.61
CA ILE A 259 17.39 12.45 11.95
C ILE A 259 16.47 11.26 12.24
N VAL A 260 15.63 10.86 11.30
CA VAL A 260 14.74 9.69 11.43
C VAL A 260 15.54 8.41 11.66
N GLU A 261 16.68 8.24 10.99
CA GLU A 261 17.61 7.12 11.14
C GLU A 261 18.41 7.17 12.45
N GLY A 262 18.39 8.31 13.17
CA GLY A 262 19.12 8.52 14.41
C GLY A 262 20.61 8.79 14.21
N GLU A 263 21.03 9.14 13.00
CA GLU A 263 22.41 9.50 12.66
C GLU A 263 22.69 10.98 12.91
N LEU A 264 21.67 11.84 12.91
CA LEU A 264 21.74 13.26 13.19
C LEU A 264 20.75 13.63 14.30
N SER A 265 21.07 14.65 15.10
CA SER A 265 20.15 15.19 16.10
C SER A 265 19.34 16.34 15.52
N VAL A 266 18.08 16.45 15.88
CA VAL A 266 17.20 17.55 15.50
C VAL A 266 17.80 18.93 15.85
N ASP A 267 18.49 19.04 16.97
CA ASP A 267 19.17 20.27 17.41
C ASP A 267 20.32 20.74 16.47
N GLU A 268 20.72 19.90 15.52
CA GLU A 268 21.80 20.20 14.54
C GLU A 268 21.26 20.70 13.21
N VAL A 269 19.92 20.77 13.05
CA VAL A 269 19.23 21.16 11.82
C VAL A 269 18.30 22.34 12.09
N ASP A 270 18.43 23.39 11.31
CA ASP A 270 17.67 24.63 11.47
C ASP A 270 16.50 24.78 10.50
N GLU A 271 16.40 23.92 9.49
CA GLU A 271 15.45 24.05 8.37
C GLU A 271 14.76 22.71 8.06
N ALA A 272 13.46 22.77 7.73
CA ALA A 272 12.74 21.67 7.10
C ALA A 272 12.08 22.16 5.81
N CYS A 273 11.61 21.24 4.97
CA CYS A 273 11.05 21.58 3.67
C CYS A 273 9.80 20.76 3.36
N ALA A 274 9.02 21.22 2.36
CA ALA A 274 7.89 20.53 1.79
C ALA A 274 8.31 19.16 1.20
N PHE A 275 7.34 18.25 1.06
CA PHE A 275 7.53 17.04 0.27
C PHE A 275 7.61 17.38 -1.23
N ILE A 276 8.38 16.59 -1.98
CA ILE A 276 8.44 16.71 -3.43
C ILE A 276 7.17 16.09 -4.07
N GLU A 277 6.62 16.75 -5.07
CA GLU A 277 5.61 16.15 -5.93
C GLU A 277 6.31 15.26 -6.97
N THR A 278 5.89 14.00 -7.08
CA THR A 278 6.50 13.02 -8.00
C THR A 278 5.53 11.90 -8.34
N ASP A 279 5.94 11.03 -9.26
CA ASP A 279 5.26 9.77 -9.56
C ASP A 279 5.42 8.74 -8.43
N ILE A 280 4.40 7.90 -8.24
CA ILE A 280 4.48 6.70 -7.42
C ILE A 280 4.81 5.54 -8.36
N ARG A 281 5.68 4.64 -7.92
CA ARG A 281 6.25 3.62 -8.79
C ARG A 281 6.00 2.23 -8.23
N THR A 282 6.07 1.22 -9.10
CA THR A 282 6.04 -0.17 -8.68
C THR A 282 7.46 -0.68 -8.50
N GLY A 283 7.72 -1.26 -7.34
CA GLY A 283 9.00 -1.88 -6.99
C GLY A 283 8.89 -3.39 -6.96
N VAL A 284 9.85 -4.08 -7.57
CA VAL A 284 9.86 -5.54 -7.69
C VAL A 284 11.20 -6.12 -7.26
N HIS A 285 11.19 -7.20 -6.47
CA HIS A 285 12.42 -7.92 -6.15
C HIS A 285 13.00 -8.60 -7.39
N SER A 286 14.30 -8.45 -7.62
CA SER A 286 14.97 -8.89 -8.86
C SER A 286 14.84 -10.38 -9.16
N SER A 287 14.61 -11.25 -8.16
CA SER A 287 14.40 -12.68 -8.38
C SER A 287 13.15 -13.00 -9.19
N LEU A 288 12.18 -12.08 -9.26
CA LEU A 288 10.93 -12.31 -10.00
C LEU A 288 11.17 -12.40 -11.51
N GLN A 289 12.20 -11.73 -12.06
CA GLN A 289 12.59 -11.84 -13.47
C GLN A 289 12.88 -13.29 -13.90
N ASP A 290 13.53 -14.05 -13.02
CA ASP A 290 13.87 -15.45 -13.32
C ASP A 290 12.75 -16.42 -12.91
N ARG A 291 12.01 -16.11 -11.82
CA ARG A 291 10.99 -16.99 -11.24
C ARG A 291 9.66 -16.93 -12.00
N ALA A 292 9.25 -15.74 -12.44
CA ALA A 292 8.01 -15.52 -13.16
C ALA A 292 8.16 -14.40 -14.22
N PRO A 293 8.94 -14.63 -15.31
CA PRO A 293 9.28 -13.59 -16.29
C PRO A 293 8.06 -12.95 -16.96
N GLY A 294 6.99 -13.69 -17.23
CA GLY A 294 5.76 -13.13 -17.81
C GLY A 294 5.03 -12.19 -16.85
N VAL A 295 5.04 -12.51 -15.55
CA VAL A 295 4.48 -11.61 -14.52
C VAL A 295 5.35 -10.36 -14.37
N PHE A 296 6.66 -10.51 -14.41
CA PHE A 296 7.57 -9.38 -14.37
C PHE A 296 7.34 -8.42 -15.55
N GLU A 297 7.23 -8.94 -16.79
CA GLU A 297 6.90 -8.15 -17.99
C GLU A 297 5.52 -7.44 -17.86
N PHE A 298 4.53 -8.11 -17.27
CA PHE A 298 3.23 -7.49 -17.00
C PHE A 298 3.35 -6.31 -16.03
N LEU A 299 4.11 -6.46 -14.92
CA LEU A 299 4.31 -5.38 -13.94
C LEU A 299 5.09 -4.19 -14.52
N GLU A 300 5.94 -4.40 -15.56
CA GLU A 300 6.60 -3.31 -16.30
C GLU A 300 5.63 -2.50 -17.17
N GLU A 301 4.53 -3.12 -17.65
CA GLU A 301 3.55 -2.48 -18.52
C GLU A 301 2.35 -1.90 -17.73
N MET A 302 2.18 -2.29 -16.45
CA MET A 302 1.04 -1.90 -15.65
C MET A 302 1.16 -0.46 -15.16
N GLU A 303 0.27 0.40 -15.63
CA GLU A 303 0.11 1.80 -15.21
C GLU A 303 -1.38 2.11 -15.03
N ILE A 304 -1.86 2.14 -13.78
CA ILE A 304 -3.28 2.44 -13.50
C ILE A 304 -3.59 3.91 -13.81
N GLY A 305 -2.67 4.81 -13.46
CA GLY A 305 -2.86 6.25 -13.60
C GLY A 305 -3.64 6.90 -12.45
N THR A 306 -3.44 8.20 -12.26
CA THR A 306 -4.01 8.95 -11.13
C THR A 306 -5.52 9.12 -11.24
N ASP A 307 -6.05 9.41 -12.44
CA ASP A 307 -7.49 9.61 -12.63
C ASP A 307 -8.31 8.31 -12.45
N PRO A 308 -7.92 7.14 -13.01
CA PRO A 308 -8.60 5.88 -12.75
C PRO A 308 -8.58 5.49 -11.28
N ILE A 309 -7.43 5.53 -10.60
CA ILE A 309 -7.37 5.12 -9.18
C ILE A 309 -8.23 6.02 -8.29
N ASN A 310 -8.29 7.33 -8.54
CA ASN A 310 -9.18 8.22 -7.79
C ASN A 310 -10.66 7.84 -7.97
N GLN A 311 -11.07 7.36 -9.15
CA GLN A 311 -12.43 6.88 -9.39
C GLN A 311 -12.70 5.55 -8.68
N VAL A 312 -11.72 4.64 -8.64
CA VAL A 312 -11.81 3.38 -7.86
C VAL A 312 -12.00 3.70 -6.38
N LEU A 313 -11.20 4.61 -5.84
CA LEU A 313 -11.30 5.01 -4.42
C LEU A 313 -12.62 5.71 -4.11
N ALA A 314 -13.14 6.53 -5.01
CA ALA A 314 -14.46 7.13 -4.88
C ALA A 314 -15.57 6.06 -4.88
N TYR A 315 -15.47 5.06 -5.76
CA TYR A 315 -16.39 3.92 -5.78
C TYR A 315 -16.35 3.12 -4.47
N MET A 316 -15.15 2.81 -3.96
CA MET A 316 -15.00 2.13 -2.66
C MET A 316 -15.70 2.89 -1.53
N GLN A 317 -15.57 4.21 -1.51
CA GLN A 317 -16.18 5.05 -0.48
C GLN A 317 -17.70 5.19 -0.64
N ASP A 318 -18.20 5.37 -1.85
CA ASP A 318 -19.62 5.66 -2.10
C ASP A 318 -20.50 4.41 -1.98
N GLU A 319 -19.97 3.25 -2.36
CA GLU A 319 -20.68 1.96 -2.33
C GLU A 319 -20.31 1.08 -1.12
N GLU A 320 -19.40 1.56 -0.25
CA GLU A 320 -18.82 0.79 0.87
C GLU A 320 -18.18 -0.52 0.36
N ALA A 321 -17.58 -0.48 -0.85
CA ALA A 321 -17.03 -1.62 -1.55
C ALA A 321 -15.67 -2.02 -0.95
N ASP A 322 -15.42 -3.34 -0.87
CA ASP A 322 -14.09 -3.83 -0.52
C ASP A 322 -13.11 -3.79 -1.71
N PRO A 323 -11.81 -4.01 -1.50
CA PRO A 323 -10.82 -3.93 -2.58
C PRO A 323 -11.06 -4.93 -3.72
N GLU A 324 -11.60 -6.12 -3.45
CA GLU A 324 -11.95 -7.13 -4.47
C GLU A 324 -13.10 -6.63 -5.35
N GLU A 325 -14.16 -6.08 -4.74
CA GLU A 325 -15.27 -5.46 -5.47
C GLU A 325 -14.81 -4.25 -6.30
N ALA A 326 -13.89 -3.47 -5.76
CA ALA A 326 -13.31 -2.31 -6.45
C ALA A 326 -12.45 -2.71 -7.66
N ALA A 327 -11.69 -3.79 -7.57
CA ALA A 327 -10.94 -4.35 -8.69
C ALA A 327 -11.89 -4.83 -9.81
N MET A 328 -13.00 -5.52 -9.47
CA MET A 328 -14.01 -5.91 -10.45
C MET A 328 -14.63 -4.70 -11.15
N TRP A 329 -14.94 -3.64 -10.39
CA TRP A 329 -15.42 -2.38 -10.94
C TRP A 329 -14.38 -1.71 -11.86
N TYR A 330 -13.08 -1.76 -11.50
CA TYR A 330 -12.02 -1.26 -12.36
C TYR A 330 -11.97 -1.99 -13.69
N PHE A 331 -12.01 -3.33 -13.70
CA PHE A 331 -11.99 -4.12 -14.92
C PHE A 331 -13.16 -3.82 -15.86
N GLU A 332 -14.35 -3.53 -15.32
CA GLU A 332 -15.53 -3.16 -16.10
C GLU A 332 -15.42 -1.76 -16.73
N ASN A 333 -14.80 -0.80 -16.02
CA ASN A 333 -14.84 0.61 -16.39
C ASN A 333 -13.58 1.10 -17.12
N PHE A 334 -12.47 0.37 -17.05
CA PHE A 334 -11.17 0.74 -17.64
C PHE A 334 -10.61 -0.39 -18.53
N GLU A 335 -11.46 -0.95 -19.40
CA GLU A 335 -11.10 -2.10 -20.25
C GLU A 335 -9.91 -1.82 -21.17
N GLU A 336 -9.82 -0.62 -21.75
CA GLU A 336 -8.73 -0.26 -22.67
C GLU A 336 -7.37 -0.24 -21.93
N ASP A 337 -7.37 0.12 -20.65
CA ASP A 337 -6.15 0.24 -19.85
C ASP A 337 -5.57 -1.14 -19.56
N TRP A 338 -6.28 -1.99 -18.80
CA TRP A 338 -5.76 -3.29 -18.40
C TRP A 338 -5.49 -4.25 -19.57
N ARG A 339 -6.28 -4.18 -20.67
CA ARG A 339 -6.02 -4.96 -21.89
C ARG A 339 -4.69 -4.58 -22.52
N SER A 340 -4.30 -3.31 -22.45
CA SER A 340 -3.05 -2.82 -23.04
C SER A 340 -1.80 -3.39 -22.36
N TRP A 341 -1.90 -3.86 -21.13
CA TRP A 341 -0.78 -4.43 -20.37
C TRP A 341 -0.51 -5.90 -20.69
N LEU A 342 -1.41 -6.58 -21.41
CA LEU A 342 -1.44 -8.03 -21.48
C LEU A 342 -1.14 -8.54 -22.89
N PRO A 343 -0.37 -9.66 -23.01
CA PRO A 343 -0.36 -10.42 -24.24
C PRO A 343 -1.71 -11.12 -24.45
N THR A 344 -2.08 -11.36 -25.73
CA THR A 344 -3.42 -11.83 -26.12
C THR A 344 -3.88 -13.11 -25.41
N ASP A 345 -2.99 -14.05 -25.15
CA ASP A 345 -3.33 -15.31 -24.48
C ASP A 345 -3.63 -15.13 -22.98
N VAL A 346 -2.99 -14.17 -22.34
CA VAL A 346 -3.26 -13.78 -20.94
C VAL A 346 -4.54 -12.97 -20.86
N GLU A 347 -4.74 -12.04 -21.81
CA GLU A 347 -5.98 -11.26 -21.94
C GLU A 347 -7.22 -12.17 -22.05
N GLU A 348 -7.16 -13.21 -22.90
CA GLU A 348 -8.25 -14.19 -23.06
C GLU A 348 -8.58 -14.92 -21.73
N ASN A 349 -7.55 -15.28 -20.93
CA ASN A 349 -7.76 -15.92 -19.63
C ASN A 349 -8.45 -14.97 -18.62
N VAL A 350 -7.99 -13.71 -18.57
CA VAL A 350 -8.58 -12.69 -17.69
C VAL A 350 -10.02 -12.40 -18.07
N GLU A 351 -10.34 -12.28 -19.38
CA GLU A 351 -11.72 -12.11 -19.86
C GLU A 351 -12.64 -13.27 -19.44
N ASP A 352 -12.14 -14.52 -19.59
CA ASP A 352 -12.91 -15.71 -19.20
C ASP A 352 -13.21 -15.68 -17.70
N ALA A 353 -12.22 -15.36 -16.86
CA ALA A 353 -12.35 -15.26 -15.41
C ALA A 353 -13.32 -14.12 -15.00
N LEU A 354 -13.20 -12.93 -15.59
CA LEU A 354 -14.12 -11.81 -15.36
C LEU A 354 -15.56 -12.15 -15.73
N SER A 355 -15.75 -12.87 -16.87
CA SER A 355 -17.06 -13.36 -17.27
C SER A 355 -17.65 -14.36 -16.29
N GLU A 356 -16.81 -15.25 -15.70
CA GLU A 356 -17.24 -16.20 -14.65
C GLU A 356 -17.59 -15.47 -13.35
N ALA A 357 -16.89 -14.38 -13.02
CA ALA A 357 -17.18 -13.50 -11.90
C ALA A 357 -18.44 -12.63 -12.13
N GLY A 358 -18.95 -12.56 -13.37
CA GLY A 358 -20.18 -11.82 -13.72
C GLY A 358 -19.94 -10.36 -14.11
N VAL A 359 -18.69 -9.99 -14.41
CA VAL A 359 -18.34 -8.67 -14.95
C VAL A 359 -18.78 -8.57 -16.42
N GLU A 360 -19.50 -7.50 -16.78
CA GLU A 360 -19.97 -7.26 -18.16
C GLU A 360 -18.94 -6.43 -18.94
N LEU A 361 -18.18 -7.08 -19.81
CA LEU A 361 -17.23 -6.41 -20.69
C LEU A 361 -17.88 -5.93 -21.98
N SER A 362 -17.41 -4.80 -22.51
CA SER A 362 -17.96 -4.14 -23.71
C SER A 362 -17.44 -4.75 -24.99
N GLY A 363 -17.01 -5.89 -25.17
CA GLY A 363 -16.67 -6.71 -26.35
C GLY A 363 -16.18 -6.01 -27.63
#